data_4921c364438cd3781a3529aa2a5ed0d4
#
_entry.id   4921c364438cd3781a3529aa2a5ed0d4
#
_cell.length_a   1.000
_cell.length_b   1.000
_cell.length_c   1.000
_cell.angle_alpha   90.00
_cell.angle_beta   90.00
_cell.angle_gamma   90.00
#
_symmetry.space_group_name_H-M   'P 1'
#
loop_
_entity.id
_entity.type
_entity.pdbx_description
1 polymer ?
#
loop_
_entity_poly.entity_id
_entity_poly.type
_entity_poly.pdbx_seq_one_letter_code
_entity_poly.pdbx_strand_id
1 'polypeptide(L)'
;KDQLSGRDYLVNQLAIDSNKIGIYGGSYGGFITLMALLTEPGKFNCGAALRSVTDWAHYNHEYTSNILNTPLLDSLSFKKSSPIYFAENLEDNLLMLHGVMDDNVQFQDVVRLSQRFIELKKEDWELALFPVEPHGFKQPTSWYNEYKRILKLFIDNLL
;
A
#
# COMPACT_ATOMS: atom_id res chain seq x y z
N LYS A 1 5.28 -12.22 -4.90
CA LYS A 1 5.12 -13.48 -5.70
C LYS A 1 3.77 -14.13 -5.42
N ASP A 2 3.40 -14.38 -4.16
CA ASP A 2 2.18 -15.12 -3.81
C ASP A 2 0.90 -14.43 -4.31
N GLN A 3 0.82 -13.11 -4.21
CA GLN A 3 -0.32 -12.34 -4.73
C GLN A 3 -0.44 -12.46 -6.25
N LEU A 4 0.67 -12.45 -6.97
CA LEU A 4 0.68 -12.67 -8.41
C LEU A 4 0.25 -14.09 -8.79
N SER A 5 0.75 -15.09 -8.06
CA SER A 5 0.30 -16.48 -8.26
C SER A 5 -1.20 -16.63 -8.03
N GLY A 6 -1.74 -15.98 -6.99
CA GLY A 6 -3.18 -15.92 -6.73
C GLY A 6 -3.96 -15.25 -7.86
N ARG A 7 -3.47 -14.11 -8.35
CA ARG A 7 -4.04 -13.43 -9.52
C ARG A 7 -4.03 -14.32 -10.76
N ASP A 8 -2.90 -14.94 -11.06
CA ASP A 8 -2.76 -15.80 -12.24
C ASP A 8 -3.68 -17.03 -12.16
N TYR A 9 -3.89 -17.57 -10.95
CA TYR A 9 -4.89 -18.62 -10.71
C TYR A 9 -6.31 -18.13 -11.04
N LEU A 10 -6.70 -16.93 -10.56
CA LEU A 10 -8.02 -16.35 -10.87
C LEU A 10 -8.22 -16.20 -12.37
N VAL A 11 -7.23 -15.68 -13.08
CA VAL A 11 -7.30 -15.45 -14.53
C VAL A 11 -7.32 -16.77 -15.30
N ASN A 12 -6.35 -17.65 -15.02
CA ASN A 12 -6.11 -18.83 -15.85
C ASN A 12 -7.04 -20.01 -15.52
N GLN A 13 -7.49 -20.13 -14.26
CA GLN A 13 -8.30 -21.25 -13.82
C GLN A 13 -9.79 -20.91 -13.63
N LEU A 14 -10.08 -19.66 -13.26
CA LEU A 14 -11.46 -19.22 -13.02
C LEU A 14 -11.98 -18.25 -14.09
N ALA A 15 -11.22 -18.00 -15.14
CA ALA A 15 -11.57 -17.13 -16.27
C ALA A 15 -12.00 -15.70 -15.84
N ILE A 16 -11.40 -15.19 -14.75
CA ILE A 16 -11.61 -13.80 -14.33
C ILE A 16 -10.90 -12.88 -15.31
N ASP A 17 -11.56 -11.78 -15.67
CA ASP A 17 -10.97 -10.76 -16.54
C ASP A 17 -9.73 -10.15 -15.88
N SER A 18 -8.58 -10.29 -16.53
CA SER A 18 -7.30 -9.78 -16.05
C SER A 18 -7.27 -8.26 -15.89
N ASN A 19 -8.18 -7.54 -16.54
CA ASN A 19 -8.32 -6.09 -16.46
C ASN A 19 -9.32 -5.63 -15.37
N LYS A 20 -9.81 -6.56 -14.56
CA LYS A 20 -10.80 -6.28 -13.50
C LYS A 20 -10.40 -6.88 -12.15
N ILE A 21 -9.14 -6.75 -11.79
CA ILE A 21 -8.60 -7.27 -10.54
C ILE A 21 -7.99 -6.12 -9.74
N GLY A 22 -8.56 -5.86 -8.58
CA GLY A 22 -8.02 -4.94 -7.58
C GLY A 22 -7.38 -5.68 -6.40
N ILE A 23 -6.56 -4.96 -5.64
CA ILE A 23 -5.93 -5.48 -4.43
C ILE A 23 -6.11 -4.50 -3.27
N TYR A 24 -6.37 -4.98 -2.06
CA TYR A 24 -6.35 -4.12 -0.87
C TYR A 24 -5.84 -4.86 0.35
N GLY A 25 -5.31 -4.11 1.29
CA GLY A 25 -4.86 -4.67 2.56
C GLY A 25 -4.44 -3.59 3.56
N GLY A 26 -4.42 -3.97 4.84
CA GLY A 26 -4.04 -3.08 5.93
C GLY A 26 -2.74 -3.49 6.60
N SER A 27 -1.97 -2.52 7.09
CA SER A 27 -0.69 -2.74 7.79
C SER A 27 0.32 -3.47 6.89
N TYR A 28 0.76 -4.66 7.28
CA TYR A 28 1.58 -5.51 6.40
C TYR A 28 0.88 -5.83 5.07
N GLY A 29 -0.46 -6.02 5.08
CA GLY A 29 -1.25 -6.18 3.86
C GLY A 29 -1.25 -4.93 2.98
N GLY A 30 -1.21 -3.74 3.56
CA GLY A 30 -1.03 -2.48 2.84
C GLY A 30 0.36 -2.35 2.22
N PHE A 31 1.39 -2.75 2.95
CA PHE A 31 2.75 -2.89 2.40
C PHE A 31 2.77 -3.84 1.18
N ILE A 32 2.12 -5.01 1.29
CA ILE A 32 2.01 -5.97 0.17
C ILE A 32 1.27 -5.35 -1.02
N THR A 33 0.19 -4.60 -0.77
CA THR A 33 -0.55 -3.87 -1.81
C THR A 33 0.35 -2.87 -2.54
N LEU A 34 1.07 -2.03 -1.81
CA LEU A 34 2.04 -1.10 -2.39
C LEU A 34 3.12 -1.80 -3.20
N MET A 35 3.73 -2.85 -2.63
CA MET A 35 4.76 -3.61 -3.37
C MET A 35 4.18 -4.26 -4.64
N ALA A 36 2.95 -4.77 -4.60
CA ALA A 36 2.32 -5.37 -5.79
C ALA A 36 2.14 -4.35 -6.92
N LEU A 37 1.63 -3.15 -6.61
CA LEU A 37 1.45 -2.09 -7.62
C LEU A 37 2.79 -1.50 -8.11
N LEU A 38 3.75 -1.32 -7.21
CA LEU A 38 4.99 -0.61 -7.52
C LEU A 38 6.11 -1.52 -8.08
N THR A 39 6.03 -2.84 -7.92
CA THR A 39 7.02 -3.77 -8.49
C THR A 39 6.50 -4.57 -9.68
N GLU A 40 5.18 -4.59 -9.86
CA GLU A 40 4.51 -5.34 -10.92
C GLU A 40 3.37 -4.48 -11.55
N PRO A 41 3.71 -3.30 -12.10
CA PRO A 41 2.72 -2.38 -12.66
C PRO A 41 1.88 -3.05 -13.75
N GLY A 42 0.60 -2.69 -13.82
CA GLY A 42 -0.37 -3.23 -14.77
C GLY A 42 -0.86 -4.65 -14.45
N LYS A 43 -0.47 -5.25 -13.31
CA LYS A 43 -1.00 -6.56 -12.89
C LYS A 43 -2.29 -6.46 -12.09
N PHE A 44 -2.49 -5.34 -11.42
CA PHE A 44 -3.72 -4.99 -10.72
C PHE A 44 -4.20 -3.65 -11.25
N ASN A 45 -5.49 -3.49 -11.47
CA ASN A 45 -6.04 -2.25 -12.06
C ASN A 45 -6.17 -1.12 -11.04
N CYS A 46 -6.25 -1.47 -9.77
CA CYS A 46 -6.25 -0.52 -8.67
C CYS A 46 -5.86 -1.20 -7.36
N GLY A 47 -5.45 -0.39 -6.38
CA GLY A 47 -5.17 -0.89 -5.04
C GLY A 47 -5.49 0.08 -3.93
N ALA A 48 -5.94 -0.43 -2.78
CA ALA A 48 -6.13 0.34 -1.56
C ALA A 48 -5.16 -0.13 -0.47
N ALA A 49 -4.25 0.76 -0.09
CA ALA A 49 -3.20 0.50 0.88
C ALA A 49 -3.49 1.24 2.19
N LEU A 50 -3.84 0.48 3.24
CA LEU A 50 -4.30 1.01 4.51
C LEU A 50 -3.19 0.97 5.54
N ARG A 51 -2.89 2.11 6.20
CA ARG A 51 -1.89 2.21 7.30
C ARG A 51 -0.62 1.39 7.02
N SER A 52 -0.03 1.65 5.86
CA SER A 52 1.02 0.81 5.28
C SER A 52 2.41 1.24 5.68
N VAL A 53 3.30 0.29 5.95
CA VAL A 53 4.74 0.57 5.99
C VAL A 53 5.21 0.89 4.55
N THR A 54 5.84 2.04 4.39
CA THR A 54 6.36 2.50 3.09
C THR A 54 7.89 2.46 3.04
N ASP A 55 8.53 2.49 4.21
CA ASP A 55 9.98 2.39 4.35
C ASP A 55 10.34 1.64 5.64
N TRP A 56 10.84 0.43 5.52
CA TRP A 56 11.20 -0.42 6.67
C TRP A 56 12.31 0.15 7.55
N ALA A 57 13.13 1.07 7.04
CA ALA A 57 14.13 1.77 7.83
C ALA A 57 13.53 2.73 8.87
N HIS A 58 12.26 3.09 8.73
CA HIS A 58 11.50 3.97 9.62
C HIS A 58 10.52 3.22 10.52
N TYR A 59 10.40 1.91 10.35
CA TYR A 59 9.55 1.09 11.20
C TYR A 59 10.27 0.66 12.47
N ASN A 60 9.56 -0.06 13.36
CA ASN A 60 10.07 -0.59 14.62
C ASN A 60 11.36 -1.39 14.42
N HIS A 61 12.46 -0.92 15.04
CA HIS A 61 13.78 -1.50 14.86
C HIS A 61 13.89 -2.94 15.40
N GLU A 62 13.25 -3.25 16.52
CA GLU A 62 13.25 -4.61 17.08
C GLU A 62 12.63 -5.62 16.12
N TYR A 63 11.55 -5.20 15.44
CA TYR A 63 10.91 -6.04 14.43
C TYR A 63 11.78 -6.17 13.16
N THR A 64 12.23 -5.05 12.60
CA THR A 64 12.92 -5.05 11.30
C THR A 64 14.31 -5.66 11.35
N SER A 65 15.05 -5.45 12.45
CA SER A 65 16.41 -5.99 12.58
C SER A 65 16.47 -7.52 12.63
N ASN A 66 15.41 -8.17 13.06
CA ASN A 66 15.30 -9.63 13.05
C ASN A 66 15.09 -10.21 11.64
N ILE A 67 14.69 -9.38 10.68
CA ILE A 67 14.34 -9.81 9.31
C ILE A 67 15.33 -9.26 8.29
N LEU A 68 15.65 -7.97 8.40
CA LEU A 68 16.43 -7.22 7.41
C LEU A 68 17.81 -6.76 7.92
N ASN A 69 18.23 -7.20 9.12
CA ASN A 69 19.41 -6.67 9.79
C ASN A 69 19.22 -5.18 10.17
N THR A 70 20.22 -4.32 10.00
CA THR A 70 20.08 -2.89 10.26
C THR A 70 20.33 -2.07 8.99
N PRO A 71 19.72 -0.86 8.86
CA PRO A 71 19.90 -0.03 7.67
C PRO A 71 21.36 0.34 7.38
N LEU A 72 22.20 0.41 8.43
CA LEU A 72 23.63 0.72 8.30
C LEU A 72 24.44 -0.46 7.79
N LEU A 73 24.06 -1.69 8.18
CA LEU A 73 24.79 -2.90 7.81
C LEU A 73 24.32 -3.49 6.48
N ASP A 74 23.03 -3.37 6.18
CA ASP A 74 22.42 -3.90 4.94
C ASP A 74 21.39 -2.93 4.36
N SER A 75 21.84 -1.77 3.92
CA SER A 75 20.97 -0.76 3.29
C SER A 75 20.28 -1.27 2.03
N LEU A 76 20.87 -2.25 1.33
CA LEU A 76 20.31 -2.80 0.10
C LEU A 76 19.04 -3.62 0.37
N SER A 77 19.02 -4.42 1.44
CA SER A 77 17.83 -5.19 1.83
C SER A 77 16.66 -4.27 2.18
N PHE A 78 16.92 -3.17 2.90
CA PHE A 78 15.91 -2.16 3.21
C PHE A 78 15.35 -1.50 1.94
N LYS A 79 16.22 -1.08 1.01
CA LYS A 79 15.78 -0.48 -0.27
C LYS A 79 14.96 -1.44 -1.11
N LYS A 80 15.38 -2.69 -1.24
CA LYS A 80 14.66 -3.71 -2.01
C LYS A 80 13.30 -4.10 -1.40
N SER A 81 13.12 -3.86 -0.11
CA SER A 81 11.91 -4.23 0.62
C SER A 81 10.97 -3.07 0.91
N SER A 82 11.31 -1.83 0.54
CA SER A 82 10.53 -0.65 0.92
C SER A 82 9.86 0.01 -0.28
N PRO A 83 8.52 0.12 -0.29
CA PRO A 83 7.74 0.67 -1.40
C PRO A 83 8.23 2.02 -1.93
N ILE A 84 8.67 2.92 -1.05
CA ILE A 84 9.09 4.27 -1.42
C ILE A 84 10.18 4.31 -2.50
N TYR A 85 11.02 3.28 -2.58
CA TYR A 85 12.09 3.19 -3.58
C TYR A 85 11.61 2.74 -4.96
N PHE A 86 10.34 2.32 -5.05
CA PHE A 86 9.70 1.89 -6.31
C PHE A 86 8.59 2.85 -6.75
N ALA A 87 8.47 4.00 -6.08
CA ALA A 87 7.39 4.96 -6.33
C ALA A 87 7.31 5.45 -7.79
N GLU A 88 8.44 5.45 -8.50
CA GLU A 88 8.51 5.82 -9.92
C GLU A 88 7.71 4.88 -10.84
N ASN A 89 7.44 3.66 -10.41
CA ASN A 89 6.74 2.66 -11.22
C ASN A 89 5.22 2.67 -11.03
N LEU A 90 4.66 3.61 -10.28
CA LEU A 90 3.20 3.69 -10.13
C LEU A 90 2.55 3.97 -11.49
N GLU A 91 1.71 3.05 -11.95
CA GLU A 91 0.92 3.14 -13.18
C GLU A 91 -0.57 2.86 -12.92
N ASP A 92 -0.89 2.23 -11.80
CA ASP A 92 -2.24 1.79 -11.44
C ASP A 92 -2.86 2.76 -10.42
N ASN A 93 -4.19 2.81 -10.36
CA ASN A 93 -4.91 3.67 -9.42
C ASN A 93 -4.67 3.24 -7.96
N LEU A 94 -4.12 4.12 -7.16
CA LEU A 94 -3.77 3.88 -5.77
C LEU A 94 -4.56 4.77 -4.81
N LEU A 95 -5.27 4.16 -3.86
CA LEU A 95 -5.85 4.85 -2.71
C LEU A 95 -5.06 4.47 -1.45
N MET A 96 -4.42 5.45 -0.82
CA MET A 96 -3.80 5.30 0.50
C MET A 96 -4.76 5.81 1.58
N LEU A 97 -4.88 5.08 2.70
CA LEU A 97 -5.71 5.47 3.83
C LEU A 97 -4.91 5.33 5.13
N HIS A 98 -4.86 6.39 5.95
CA HIS A 98 -4.03 6.38 7.14
C HIS A 98 -4.62 7.19 8.29
N GLY A 99 -4.50 6.64 9.51
CA GLY A 99 -4.83 7.35 10.75
C GLY A 99 -3.71 8.31 11.15
N VAL A 100 -4.03 9.57 11.40
CA VAL A 100 -3.01 10.56 11.79
C VAL A 100 -2.42 10.27 13.17
N MET A 101 -3.19 9.59 14.04
CA MET A 101 -2.76 9.18 15.39
C MET A 101 -2.19 7.75 15.42
N ASP A 102 -1.76 7.23 14.28
CA ASP A 102 -1.15 5.90 14.19
C ASP A 102 0.20 5.87 14.92
N ASP A 103 0.27 5.09 15.99
CA ASP A 103 1.42 4.93 16.88
C ASP A 103 2.22 3.64 16.59
N ASN A 104 1.77 2.86 15.63
CA ASN A 104 2.46 1.64 15.17
C ASN A 104 3.20 1.89 13.84
N VAL A 105 2.46 2.21 12.78
CA VAL A 105 3.03 2.68 11.53
C VAL A 105 2.86 4.19 11.46
N GLN A 106 3.94 4.92 11.70
CA GLN A 106 3.89 6.37 11.81
C GLN A 106 3.27 7.01 10.57
N PHE A 107 2.35 7.96 10.78
CA PHE A 107 1.70 8.71 9.70
C PHE A 107 2.71 9.35 8.74
N GLN A 108 3.89 9.70 9.24
CA GLN A 108 4.97 10.26 8.43
C GLN A 108 5.40 9.35 7.27
N ASP A 109 5.24 8.04 7.38
CA ASP A 109 5.57 7.09 6.31
C ASP A 109 4.76 7.38 5.04
N VAL A 110 3.44 7.49 5.17
CA VAL A 110 2.58 7.79 4.02
C VAL A 110 2.78 9.20 3.48
N VAL A 111 3.10 10.17 4.35
CA VAL A 111 3.43 11.55 3.95
C VAL A 111 4.69 11.57 3.08
N ARG A 112 5.73 10.83 3.45
CA ARG A 112 6.97 10.73 2.66
C ARG A 112 6.71 10.08 1.29
N LEU A 113 5.92 9.02 1.22
CA LEU A 113 5.56 8.39 -0.05
C LEU A 113 4.74 9.34 -0.93
N SER A 114 3.77 10.07 -0.34
CA SER A 114 2.99 11.10 -1.05
C SER A 114 3.89 12.19 -1.63
N GLN A 115 4.84 12.70 -0.86
CA GLN A 115 5.80 13.68 -1.35
C GLN A 115 6.63 13.10 -2.52
N ARG A 116 7.02 11.84 -2.43
CA ARG A 116 7.75 11.18 -3.51
C ARG A 116 6.92 11.07 -4.79
N PHE A 117 5.63 10.76 -4.70
CA PHE A 117 4.73 10.77 -5.87
C PHE A 117 4.59 12.15 -6.49
N ILE A 118 4.49 13.21 -5.68
CA ILE A 118 4.44 14.61 -6.14
C ILE A 118 5.73 14.96 -6.92
N GLU A 119 6.90 14.65 -6.38
CA GLU A 119 8.20 14.89 -7.02
C GLU A 119 8.32 14.16 -8.36
N LEU A 120 7.78 12.96 -8.45
CA LEU A 120 7.75 12.12 -9.65
C LEU A 120 6.62 12.47 -10.62
N LYS A 121 5.75 13.45 -10.26
CA LYS A 121 4.58 13.87 -11.05
C LYS A 121 3.62 12.71 -11.34
N LYS A 122 3.42 11.82 -10.36
CA LYS A 122 2.43 10.76 -10.44
C LYS A 122 1.04 11.33 -10.17
N GLU A 123 0.03 10.94 -10.97
CA GLU A 123 -1.31 11.51 -10.92
C GLU A 123 -2.35 10.52 -10.36
N ASP A 124 -2.16 9.21 -10.58
CA ASP A 124 -3.17 8.19 -10.28
C ASP A 124 -3.09 7.70 -8.82
N TRP A 125 -3.03 8.64 -7.86
CA TRP A 125 -3.04 8.31 -6.44
C TRP A 125 -3.84 9.32 -5.61
N GLU A 126 -4.42 8.82 -4.52
CA GLU A 126 -5.12 9.61 -3.51
C GLU A 126 -4.66 9.23 -2.10
N LEU A 127 -4.72 10.19 -1.16
CA LEU A 127 -4.52 9.96 0.25
C LEU A 127 -5.74 10.41 1.06
N ALA A 128 -6.38 9.47 1.74
CA ALA A 128 -7.46 9.74 2.69
C ALA A 128 -6.94 9.73 4.14
N LEU A 129 -7.12 10.84 4.83
CA LEU A 129 -6.70 11.03 6.20
C LEU A 129 -7.83 10.75 7.19
N PHE A 130 -7.49 10.11 8.30
CA PHE A 130 -8.38 9.87 9.44
C PHE A 130 -7.78 10.54 10.68
N PRO A 131 -8.13 11.81 10.96
CA PRO A 131 -7.40 12.68 11.88
C PRO A 131 -7.28 12.16 13.31
N VAL A 132 -8.28 11.43 13.81
CA VAL A 132 -8.33 10.95 15.20
C VAL A 132 -8.10 9.45 15.33
N GLU A 133 -7.79 8.76 14.24
CA GLU A 133 -7.67 7.31 14.24
C GLU A 133 -6.23 6.84 14.48
N PRO A 134 -6.05 5.85 15.37
CA PRO A 134 -4.79 5.11 15.55
C PRO A 134 -4.66 4.02 14.47
N HIS A 135 -3.67 3.12 14.63
CA HIS A 135 -3.44 2.01 13.70
C HIS A 135 -4.65 1.11 13.47
N GLY A 136 -5.33 0.70 14.53
CA GLY A 136 -6.63 0.05 14.48
C GLY A 136 -7.73 1.07 14.71
N PHE A 137 -8.49 1.41 13.68
CA PHE A 137 -9.56 2.42 13.79
C PHE A 137 -10.54 2.10 14.91
N LYS A 138 -10.93 3.12 15.66
CA LYS A 138 -11.82 2.99 16.82
C LYS A 138 -13.24 3.47 16.52
N GLN A 139 -13.39 4.47 15.63
CA GLN A 139 -14.68 5.05 15.35
C GLN A 139 -15.43 4.25 14.27
N PRO A 140 -16.69 3.82 14.50
CA PRO A 140 -17.47 3.13 13.47
C PRO A 140 -17.64 3.94 12.18
N THR A 141 -17.74 5.27 12.31
CA THR A 141 -17.84 6.19 11.16
C THR A 141 -16.55 6.20 10.30
N SER A 142 -15.40 6.02 10.92
CA SER A 142 -14.11 5.91 10.21
C SER A 142 -14.06 4.60 9.44
N TRP A 143 -14.42 3.48 10.05
CA TRP A 143 -14.55 2.19 9.36
C TRP A 143 -15.52 2.26 8.18
N TYR A 144 -16.70 2.84 8.37
CA TYR A 144 -17.66 3.04 7.29
C TYR A 144 -17.07 3.86 6.14
N ASN A 145 -16.38 4.97 6.45
CA ASN A 145 -15.77 5.83 5.44
C ASN A 145 -14.60 5.14 4.71
N GLU A 146 -13.78 4.38 5.43
CA GLU A 146 -12.70 3.58 4.85
C GLU A 146 -13.24 2.61 3.79
N TYR A 147 -14.17 1.75 4.16
CA TYR A 147 -14.75 0.78 3.24
C TYR A 147 -15.55 1.41 2.09
N LYS A 148 -16.23 2.52 2.34
CA LYS A 148 -16.92 3.26 1.28
C LYS A 148 -15.94 3.79 0.21
N ARG A 149 -14.77 4.27 0.62
CA ARG A 149 -13.73 4.74 -0.31
C ARG A 149 -13.11 3.59 -1.10
N ILE A 150 -12.83 2.46 -0.44
CA ILE A 150 -12.33 1.26 -1.10
C ILE A 150 -13.34 0.74 -2.13
N LEU A 151 -14.62 0.65 -1.74
CA LEU A 151 -15.69 0.24 -2.66
C LEU A 151 -15.79 1.18 -3.85
N LYS A 152 -15.72 2.50 -3.63
CA LYS A 152 -15.72 3.48 -4.71
C LYS A 152 -14.55 3.27 -5.67
N LEU A 153 -13.32 3.12 -5.15
CA LEU A 153 -12.15 2.82 -5.98
C LEU A 153 -12.39 1.60 -6.87
N PHE A 154 -12.93 0.53 -6.31
CA PHE A 154 -13.19 -0.71 -7.06
C PHE A 154 -14.32 -0.56 -8.08
N ILE A 155 -15.38 0.15 -7.75
CA ILE A 155 -16.45 0.44 -8.72
C ILE A 155 -15.92 1.25 -9.90
N ASP A 156 -15.17 2.31 -9.63
CA ASP A 156 -14.67 3.22 -10.65
C ASP A 156 -13.63 2.56 -11.59
N ASN A 157 -12.92 1.54 -11.12
CA ASN A 157 -11.81 0.94 -11.88
C ASN A 157 -12.04 -0.51 -12.35
N LEU A 158 -13.04 -1.20 -11.81
CA LEU A 158 -13.26 -2.63 -12.12
C LEU A 158 -14.61 -2.93 -12.76
N LEU A 159 -15.57 -1.99 -12.75
CA LEU A 159 -16.89 -2.15 -13.35
C LEU A 159 -17.02 -1.34 -14.62
#